data_83700582d69c1bc6d98ce5ded1755a30
#
_entry.id   83700582d69c1bc6d98ce5ded1755a30
#
_cell.length_a   1.000
_cell.length_b   1.000
_cell.length_c   1.000
_cell.angle_alpha   90.00
_cell.angle_beta   90.00
_cell.angle_gamma   90.00
#
_symmetry.space_group_name_H-M   'P 1'
#
loop_
_entity.id
_entity.type
_entity.pdbx_description
1 polymer ?
#
loop_
_entity_poly.entity_id
_entity_poly.type
_entity_poly.pdbx_seq_one_letter_code
_entity_poly.pdbx_strand_id
1 'polypeptide(L)'
;MSKTSDPIRLLRSEHDAALDQLDRMELAVADLNSAHTQDALERIQRGLEFLEREVRAHGKMEEEVLYPALGRHVPKQTIETLLDEHKDLWCKMDLLANALRSKQPPMNEVRWHAVALIDALRRHIDRENNMVFLMTAQMLSNEEYRDLAEALAEMHKSRERLRS
;
A
#
# COMPACT_ATOMS: atom_id res chain seq x y z
N MET A 1 23.38 -13.50 -18.88
CA MET A 1 22.70 -12.18 -18.74
C MET A 1 21.65 -12.32 -17.65
N SER A 2 21.92 -11.77 -16.48
CA SER A 2 20.93 -11.71 -15.39
C SER A 2 19.74 -10.91 -15.89
N LYS A 3 18.54 -11.51 -15.90
CA LYS A 3 17.28 -10.78 -16.03
C LYS A 3 17.19 -9.88 -14.80
N THR A 4 17.60 -8.64 -14.91
CA THR A 4 17.23 -7.61 -13.95
C THR A 4 15.69 -7.61 -13.96
N SER A 5 15.09 -8.08 -12.87
CA SER A 5 13.63 -8.09 -12.76
C SER A 5 13.15 -6.64 -12.87
N ASP A 6 12.19 -6.39 -13.73
CA ASP A 6 11.56 -5.09 -13.88
C ASP A 6 11.11 -4.59 -12.51
N PRO A 7 11.65 -3.46 -12.00
CA PRO A 7 11.33 -2.96 -10.65
C PRO A 7 9.85 -2.62 -10.50
N ILE A 8 9.23 -2.12 -11.56
CA ILE A 8 7.80 -1.81 -11.59
C ILE A 8 6.96 -3.08 -11.48
N ARG A 9 7.43 -4.21 -12.01
CA ARG A 9 6.72 -5.49 -11.89
C ARG A 9 6.65 -5.97 -10.44
N LEU A 10 7.71 -5.75 -9.65
CA LEU A 10 7.71 -6.06 -8.22
C LEU A 10 6.65 -5.23 -7.49
N LEU A 11 6.68 -3.90 -7.66
CA LEU A 11 5.73 -2.98 -7.02
C LEU A 11 4.28 -3.30 -7.42
N ARG A 12 4.02 -3.59 -8.71
CA ARG A 12 2.68 -4.00 -9.18
C ARG A 12 2.21 -5.30 -8.52
N SER A 13 3.06 -6.29 -8.35
CA SER A 13 2.67 -7.55 -7.71
C SER A 13 2.30 -7.36 -6.22
N GLU A 14 2.93 -6.41 -5.53
CA GLU A 14 2.58 -6.04 -4.17
C GLU A 14 1.25 -5.25 -4.13
N HIS A 15 0.97 -4.41 -5.13
CA HIS A 15 -0.34 -3.78 -5.32
C HIS A 15 -1.45 -4.81 -5.54
N ASP A 16 -1.23 -5.81 -6.38
CA ASP A 16 -2.21 -6.88 -6.62
C ASP A 16 -2.55 -7.63 -5.32
N ALA A 17 -1.55 -7.96 -4.51
CA ALA A 17 -1.75 -8.59 -3.21
C ALA A 17 -2.53 -7.68 -2.23
N ALA A 18 -2.27 -6.38 -2.25
CA ALA A 18 -3.03 -5.41 -1.45
C ALA A 18 -4.48 -5.32 -1.91
N LEU A 19 -4.75 -5.24 -3.22
CA LEU A 19 -6.10 -5.20 -3.78
C LEU A 19 -6.91 -6.45 -3.42
N ASP A 20 -6.32 -7.65 -3.52
CA ASP A 20 -6.95 -8.91 -3.08
C ASP A 20 -7.33 -8.87 -1.59
N GLN A 21 -6.48 -8.26 -0.76
CA GLN A 21 -6.77 -8.11 0.66
C GLN A 21 -7.89 -7.10 0.92
N LEU A 22 -7.93 -5.99 0.17
CA LEU A 22 -9.01 -5.01 0.26
C LEU A 22 -10.37 -5.61 -0.12
N ASP A 23 -10.42 -6.45 -1.14
CA ASP A 23 -11.65 -7.15 -1.54
C ASP A 23 -12.17 -8.07 -0.43
N ARG A 24 -11.28 -8.79 0.26
CA ARG A 24 -11.64 -9.61 1.42
C ARG A 24 -12.14 -8.78 2.59
N MET A 25 -11.51 -7.61 2.84
CA MET A 25 -11.94 -6.68 3.89
C MET A 25 -13.32 -6.09 3.58
N GLU A 26 -13.59 -5.74 2.31
CA GLU A 26 -14.90 -5.21 1.89
C GLU A 26 -16.02 -6.22 2.12
N LEU A 27 -15.80 -7.49 1.80
CA LEU A 27 -16.74 -8.57 2.12
C LEU A 27 -16.96 -8.70 3.64
N ALA A 28 -15.90 -8.59 4.43
CA ALA A 28 -16.03 -8.63 5.89
C ALA A 28 -16.81 -7.43 6.44
N VAL A 29 -16.62 -6.24 5.86
CA VAL A 29 -17.40 -5.04 6.23
C VAL A 29 -18.91 -5.23 5.96
N ALA A 30 -19.27 -5.92 4.88
CA ALA A 30 -20.66 -6.25 4.59
C ALA A 30 -21.31 -7.14 5.67
N ASP A 31 -20.52 -8.01 6.30
CA ASP A 31 -20.98 -8.95 7.33
C ASP A 31 -21.05 -8.37 8.76
N LEU A 32 -20.61 -7.11 8.99
CA LEU A 32 -20.53 -6.50 10.33
C LEU A 32 -21.85 -6.41 11.10
N ASN A 33 -23.00 -6.43 10.44
CA ASN A 33 -24.33 -6.37 11.06
C ASN A 33 -25.13 -7.68 10.86
N SER A 34 -24.42 -8.80 10.69
CA SER A 34 -25.01 -10.12 10.50
C SER A 34 -24.80 -11.00 11.72
N ALA A 35 -25.28 -12.25 11.64
CA ALA A 35 -24.97 -13.29 12.64
C ALA A 35 -23.47 -13.66 12.69
N HIS A 36 -22.68 -13.18 11.73
CA HIS A 36 -21.24 -13.45 11.58
C HIS A 36 -20.34 -12.26 11.99
N THR A 37 -20.86 -11.32 12.78
CA THR A 37 -20.15 -10.09 13.19
C THR A 37 -18.78 -10.35 13.79
N GLN A 38 -18.63 -11.37 14.66
CA GLN A 38 -17.34 -11.69 15.29
C GLN A 38 -16.30 -12.15 14.25
N ASP A 39 -16.69 -13.05 13.34
CA ASP A 39 -15.83 -13.48 12.23
C ASP A 39 -15.48 -12.31 11.30
N ALA A 40 -16.43 -11.43 11.04
CA ALA A 40 -16.20 -10.22 10.24
C ALA A 40 -15.14 -9.31 10.88
N LEU A 41 -15.22 -9.05 12.19
CA LEU A 41 -14.22 -8.27 12.91
C LEU A 41 -12.83 -8.90 12.83
N GLU A 42 -12.73 -10.23 13.00
CA GLU A 42 -11.45 -10.94 12.89
C GLU A 42 -10.86 -10.87 11.48
N ARG A 43 -11.70 -10.95 10.44
CA ARG A 43 -11.25 -10.78 9.05
C ARG A 43 -10.75 -9.36 8.76
N ILE A 44 -11.43 -8.35 9.29
CA ILE A 44 -11.00 -6.94 9.17
C ILE A 44 -9.67 -6.73 9.91
N GLN A 45 -9.54 -7.28 11.13
CA GLN A 45 -8.32 -7.20 11.93
C GLN A 45 -7.13 -7.83 11.18
N ARG A 46 -7.28 -9.06 10.66
CA ARG A 46 -6.24 -9.73 9.87
C ARG A 46 -5.88 -8.96 8.59
N GLY A 47 -6.90 -8.36 7.95
CA GLY A 47 -6.68 -7.49 6.79
C GLY A 47 -5.86 -6.27 7.14
N LEU A 48 -6.19 -5.58 8.23
CA LEU A 48 -5.42 -4.43 8.70
C LEU A 48 -3.98 -4.80 9.06
N GLU A 49 -3.76 -5.91 9.75
CA GLU A 49 -2.41 -6.40 10.06
C GLU A 49 -1.58 -6.69 8.80
N PHE A 50 -2.20 -7.23 7.76
CA PHE A 50 -1.55 -7.38 6.45
C PHE A 50 -1.17 -6.01 5.87
N LEU A 51 -2.08 -5.05 5.84
CA LEU A 51 -1.81 -3.72 5.30
C LEU A 51 -0.71 -2.98 6.08
N GLU A 52 -0.73 -3.05 7.40
CA GLU A 52 0.30 -2.44 8.25
C GLU A 52 1.68 -3.04 8.01
N ARG A 53 1.77 -4.33 7.75
CA ARG A 53 3.05 -4.99 7.48
C ARG A 53 3.52 -4.81 6.05
N GLU A 54 2.65 -5.08 5.08
CA GLU A 54 3.04 -5.14 3.67
C GLU A 54 2.98 -3.79 2.98
N VAL A 55 1.88 -3.06 3.15
CA VAL A 55 1.67 -1.78 2.46
C VAL A 55 2.53 -0.67 3.05
N ARG A 56 2.73 -0.62 4.37
CA ARG A 56 3.71 0.33 4.95
C ARG A 56 5.14 0.04 4.49
N ALA A 57 5.53 -1.23 4.38
CA ALA A 57 6.86 -1.59 3.88
C ALA A 57 7.02 -1.26 2.39
N HIS A 58 5.97 -1.45 1.59
CA HIS A 58 5.90 -1.05 0.19
C HIS A 58 6.02 0.47 0.05
N GLY A 59 5.20 1.25 0.74
CA GLY A 59 5.27 2.71 0.73
C GLY A 59 6.65 3.25 1.15
N LYS A 60 7.33 2.58 2.07
CA LYS A 60 8.71 2.94 2.43
C LYS A 60 9.67 2.78 1.24
N MET A 61 9.54 1.71 0.45
CA MET A 61 10.36 1.53 -0.76
C MET A 61 10.10 2.64 -1.80
N GLU A 62 8.85 3.08 -1.92
CA GLU A 62 8.49 4.19 -2.80
C GLU A 62 9.05 5.51 -2.31
N GLU A 63 8.87 5.85 -1.05
CA GLU A 63 9.36 7.08 -0.44
C GLU A 63 10.88 7.19 -0.44
N GLU A 64 11.60 6.11 -0.22
CA GLU A 64 13.06 6.10 -0.12
C GLU A 64 13.77 5.92 -1.47
N VAL A 65 13.12 5.31 -2.45
CA VAL A 65 13.77 4.93 -3.72
C VAL A 65 13.01 5.45 -4.94
N LEU A 66 11.75 5.09 -5.13
CA LEU A 66 10.99 5.42 -6.34
C LEU A 66 10.74 6.92 -6.47
N TYR A 67 10.18 7.54 -5.44
CA TYR A 67 9.82 8.97 -5.48
C TYR A 67 11.03 9.89 -5.61
N PRO A 68 12.17 9.65 -4.93
CA PRO A 68 13.38 10.42 -5.18
C PRO A 68 13.92 10.28 -6.60
N ALA A 69 13.86 9.09 -7.20
CA ALA A 69 14.27 8.89 -8.59
C ALA A 69 13.38 9.64 -9.58
N LEU A 70 12.07 9.49 -9.46
CA LEU A 70 11.08 10.17 -10.30
C LEU A 70 11.07 11.69 -10.07
N GLY A 71 11.29 12.15 -8.84
CA GLY A 71 11.22 13.55 -8.42
C GLY A 71 12.24 14.46 -9.11
N ARG A 72 13.27 13.89 -9.74
CA ARG A 72 14.22 14.67 -10.59
C ARG A 72 13.62 15.08 -11.95
N HIS A 73 12.53 14.42 -12.35
CA HIS A 73 11.93 14.54 -13.68
C HIS A 73 10.52 15.14 -13.66
N VAL A 74 9.90 15.26 -12.49
CA VAL A 74 8.53 15.78 -12.34
C VAL A 74 8.48 17.01 -11.41
N PRO A 75 7.42 17.82 -11.48
CA PRO A 75 7.23 18.92 -10.53
C PRO A 75 7.23 18.40 -9.08
N LYS A 76 7.85 19.15 -8.17
CA LYS A 76 7.93 18.84 -6.73
C LYS A 76 6.55 18.53 -6.14
N GLN A 77 5.52 19.27 -6.54
CA GLN A 77 4.14 19.09 -6.10
C GLN A 77 3.62 17.66 -6.37
N THR A 78 4.07 17.01 -7.45
CA THR A 78 3.67 15.62 -7.77
C THR A 78 4.10 14.66 -6.66
N ILE A 79 5.35 14.78 -6.23
CA ILE A 79 5.89 13.93 -5.15
C ILE A 79 5.28 14.29 -3.79
N GLU A 80 5.12 15.59 -3.50
CA GLU A 80 4.47 16.02 -2.27
C GLU A 80 3.05 15.48 -2.14
N THR A 81 2.28 15.45 -3.22
CA THR A 81 0.93 14.84 -3.23
C THR A 81 0.96 13.35 -2.89
N LEU A 82 1.88 12.57 -3.44
CA LEU A 82 2.02 11.15 -3.15
C LEU A 82 2.41 10.90 -1.69
N LEU A 83 3.34 11.69 -1.16
CA LEU A 83 3.74 11.63 0.25
C LEU A 83 2.59 11.99 1.20
N ASP A 84 1.75 12.96 0.84
CA ASP A 84 0.58 13.34 1.64
C ASP A 84 -0.52 12.27 1.56
N GLU A 85 -0.66 11.56 0.44
CA GLU A 85 -1.54 10.38 0.35
C GLU A 85 -1.06 9.25 1.28
N HIS A 86 0.22 8.97 1.36
CA HIS A 86 0.76 7.99 2.32
C HIS A 86 0.44 8.38 3.76
N LYS A 87 0.66 9.63 4.15
CA LYS A 87 0.29 10.12 5.50
C LYS A 87 -1.19 9.91 5.81
N ASP A 88 -2.06 10.20 4.85
CA ASP A 88 -3.50 9.99 4.98
C ASP A 88 -3.85 8.50 5.13
N LEU A 89 -3.21 7.62 4.35
CA LEU A 89 -3.38 6.17 4.47
C LEU A 89 -2.94 5.66 5.84
N TRP A 90 -1.77 6.11 6.35
CA TRP A 90 -1.29 5.73 7.67
C TRP A 90 -2.23 6.20 8.79
N CYS A 91 -2.75 7.41 8.68
CA CYS A 91 -3.76 7.92 9.62
C CYS A 91 -5.03 7.07 9.60
N LYS A 92 -5.53 6.68 8.44
CA LYS A 92 -6.72 5.82 8.29
C LYS A 92 -6.51 4.42 8.87
N MET A 93 -5.32 3.83 8.70
CA MET A 93 -4.96 2.55 9.34
C MET A 93 -4.99 2.68 10.87
N ASP A 94 -4.40 3.74 11.41
CA ASP A 94 -4.37 3.98 12.86
C ASP A 94 -5.77 4.20 13.43
N LEU A 95 -6.65 4.91 12.73
CA LEU A 95 -8.06 5.11 13.13
C LEU A 95 -8.83 3.78 13.16
N LEU A 96 -8.68 2.95 12.15
CA LEU A 96 -9.29 1.62 12.12
C LEU A 96 -8.74 0.73 13.24
N ALA A 97 -7.42 0.73 13.45
CA ALA A 97 -6.78 -0.01 14.54
C ALA A 97 -7.33 0.41 15.91
N ASN A 98 -7.52 1.70 16.13
CA ASN A 98 -8.08 2.23 17.38
C ASN A 98 -9.53 1.78 17.59
N ALA A 99 -10.37 1.81 16.55
CA ALA A 99 -11.74 1.34 16.63
C ALA A 99 -11.82 -0.17 16.98
N LEU A 100 -10.91 -0.98 16.44
CA LEU A 100 -10.87 -2.43 16.66
C LEU A 100 -10.34 -2.83 18.05
N ARG A 101 -9.56 -1.96 18.74
CA ARG A 101 -8.98 -2.27 20.07
C ARG A 101 -9.99 -2.30 21.21
N SER A 102 -11.17 -1.75 21.02
CA SER A 102 -12.23 -1.75 22.05
C SER A 102 -12.68 -3.19 22.35
N LYS A 103 -12.98 -3.48 23.62
CA LYS A 103 -13.60 -4.78 24.00
C LYS A 103 -14.97 -4.99 23.35
N GLN A 104 -15.64 -3.89 23.03
CA GLN A 104 -16.89 -3.85 22.26
C GLN A 104 -16.70 -2.82 21.13
N PRO A 105 -16.12 -3.23 19.99
CA PRO A 105 -15.86 -2.32 18.90
C PRO A 105 -17.15 -1.65 18.41
N PRO A 106 -17.16 -0.32 18.23
CA PRO A 106 -18.34 0.36 17.71
C PRO A 106 -18.47 0.06 16.20
N MET A 107 -19.40 -0.82 15.85
CA MET A 107 -19.53 -1.36 14.48
C MET A 107 -19.64 -0.30 13.41
N ASN A 108 -20.33 0.82 13.70
CA ASN A 108 -20.45 1.92 12.73
C ASN A 108 -19.10 2.63 12.49
N GLU A 109 -18.29 2.81 13.52
CA GLU A 109 -16.95 3.40 13.39
C GLU A 109 -16.00 2.45 12.67
N VAL A 110 -16.02 1.16 13.03
CA VAL A 110 -15.23 0.13 12.31
C VAL A 110 -15.58 0.13 10.83
N ARG A 111 -16.87 0.10 10.50
CA ARG A 111 -17.35 0.19 9.11
C ARG A 111 -16.85 1.45 8.42
N TRP A 112 -17.05 2.60 9.05
CA TRP A 112 -16.66 3.89 8.49
C TRP A 112 -15.16 3.96 8.18
N HIS A 113 -14.33 3.60 9.16
CA HIS A 113 -12.87 3.64 8.98
C HIS A 113 -12.36 2.59 7.99
N ALA A 114 -12.95 1.39 7.99
CA ALA A 114 -12.58 0.36 7.02
C ALA A 114 -12.92 0.77 5.58
N VAL A 115 -14.13 1.28 5.33
CA VAL A 115 -14.53 1.76 4.00
C VAL A 115 -13.63 2.92 3.57
N ALA A 116 -13.39 3.90 4.45
CA ALA A 116 -12.54 5.04 4.13
C ALA A 116 -11.09 4.63 3.76
N LEU A 117 -10.54 3.64 4.47
CA LEU A 117 -9.20 3.09 4.17
C LEU A 117 -9.20 2.33 2.83
N ILE A 118 -10.18 1.44 2.61
CA ILE A 118 -10.30 0.66 1.37
C ILE A 118 -10.36 1.59 0.15
N ASP A 119 -11.24 2.59 0.20
CA ASP A 119 -11.41 3.54 -0.90
C ASP A 119 -10.16 4.39 -1.14
N ALA A 120 -9.50 4.86 -0.09
CA ALA A 120 -8.29 5.66 -0.21
C ALA A 120 -7.14 4.86 -0.81
N LEU A 121 -6.92 3.62 -0.34
CA LEU A 121 -5.83 2.78 -0.83
C LEU A 121 -6.08 2.30 -2.27
N ARG A 122 -7.31 1.97 -2.65
CA ARG A 122 -7.65 1.65 -4.04
C ARG A 122 -7.34 2.82 -4.99
N ARG A 123 -7.72 4.06 -4.62
CA ARG A 123 -7.41 5.25 -5.44
C ARG A 123 -5.91 5.53 -5.53
N HIS A 124 -5.18 5.33 -4.45
CA HIS A 124 -3.73 5.50 -4.43
C HIS A 124 -3.05 4.49 -5.37
N ILE A 125 -3.35 3.20 -5.22
CA ILE A 125 -2.84 2.13 -6.10
C ILE A 125 -3.20 2.38 -7.58
N ASP A 126 -4.43 2.79 -7.86
CA ASP A 126 -4.85 3.12 -9.24
C ASP A 126 -4.02 4.26 -9.82
N ARG A 127 -3.79 5.32 -9.04
CA ARG A 127 -2.94 6.44 -9.47
C ARG A 127 -1.51 6.00 -9.76
N GLU A 128 -0.92 5.20 -8.91
CA GLU A 128 0.43 4.72 -9.11
C GLU A 128 0.55 3.79 -10.31
N ASN A 129 -0.34 2.82 -10.42
CA ASN A 129 -0.36 1.89 -11.54
C ASN A 129 -0.53 2.60 -12.90
N ASN A 130 -1.37 3.61 -12.98
CA ASN A 130 -1.77 4.26 -14.24
C ASN A 130 -0.99 5.55 -14.54
N MET A 131 -0.31 6.14 -13.55
CA MET A 131 0.43 7.40 -13.73
C MET A 131 1.89 7.27 -13.28
N VAL A 132 2.14 6.98 -12.01
CA VAL A 132 3.49 7.04 -11.43
C VAL A 132 4.43 6.03 -12.10
N PHE A 133 4.00 4.79 -12.23
CA PHE A 133 4.81 3.73 -12.85
C PHE A 133 5.03 3.96 -14.35
N LEU A 134 4.02 4.53 -15.03
CA LEU A 134 4.15 4.90 -16.43
C LEU A 134 5.15 6.05 -16.62
N MET A 135 5.04 7.11 -15.80
CA MET A 135 6.01 8.21 -15.82
C MET A 135 7.42 7.73 -15.51
N THR A 136 7.59 6.85 -14.53
CA THR A 136 8.88 6.27 -14.19
C THR A 136 9.51 5.56 -15.39
N ALA A 137 8.74 4.73 -16.09
CA ALA A 137 9.22 4.01 -17.27
C ALA A 137 9.54 4.91 -18.47
N GLN A 138 8.87 6.07 -18.58
CA GLN A 138 9.04 6.99 -19.72
C GLN A 138 10.09 8.08 -19.49
N MET A 139 10.28 8.50 -18.25
CA MET A 139 11.09 9.68 -17.92
C MET A 139 12.50 9.34 -17.48
N LEU A 140 12.70 8.18 -16.81
CA LEU A 140 14.03 7.77 -16.39
C LEU A 140 14.86 7.27 -17.58
N SER A 141 16.14 7.66 -17.61
CA SER A 141 17.12 7.06 -18.52
C SER A 141 17.31 5.55 -18.22
N ASN A 142 17.89 4.81 -19.16
CA ASN A 142 18.19 3.39 -18.95
C ASN A 142 19.11 3.14 -17.75
N GLU A 143 20.02 4.07 -17.46
CA GLU A 143 20.93 4.00 -16.32
C GLU A 143 20.16 4.23 -15.01
N GLU A 144 19.38 5.30 -14.91
CA GLU A 144 18.54 5.61 -13.73
C GLU A 144 17.53 4.49 -13.45
N TYR A 145 16.93 3.92 -14.50
CA TYR A 145 15.98 2.80 -14.36
C TYR A 145 16.65 1.53 -13.84
N ARG A 146 17.89 1.25 -14.26
CA ARG A 146 18.67 0.14 -13.73
C ARG A 146 19.06 0.37 -12.28
N ASP A 147 19.51 1.57 -11.92
CA ASP A 147 19.87 1.94 -10.55
C ASP A 147 18.65 1.84 -9.61
N LEU A 148 17.48 2.28 -10.08
CA LEU A 148 16.20 2.10 -9.40
C LEU A 148 15.90 0.61 -9.16
N ALA A 149 16.09 -0.25 -10.18
CA ALA A 149 15.86 -1.68 -10.09
C ALA A 149 16.74 -2.34 -9.03
N GLU A 150 18.02 -1.98 -9.02
CA GLU A 150 19.01 -2.51 -8.05
C GLU A 150 18.67 -2.07 -6.62
N ALA A 151 18.32 -0.80 -6.42
CA ALA A 151 17.96 -0.26 -5.11
C ALA A 151 16.68 -0.90 -4.55
N LEU A 152 15.63 -1.05 -5.35
CA LEU A 152 14.38 -1.70 -4.95
C LEU A 152 14.60 -3.19 -4.63
N ALA A 153 15.40 -3.90 -5.44
CA ALA A 153 15.73 -5.29 -5.21
C ALA A 153 16.50 -5.50 -3.89
N GLU A 154 17.40 -4.59 -3.55
CA GLU A 154 18.16 -4.66 -2.29
C GLU A 154 17.28 -4.39 -1.07
N MET A 155 16.40 -3.39 -1.14
CA MET A 155 15.43 -3.14 -0.07
C MET A 155 14.47 -4.32 0.13
N HIS A 156 13.99 -4.91 -0.96
CA HIS A 156 13.12 -6.09 -0.89
C HIS A 156 13.83 -7.28 -0.24
N LYS A 157 15.07 -7.58 -0.62
CA LYS A 157 15.88 -8.63 0.02
C LYS A 157 16.09 -8.38 1.50
N SER A 158 16.38 -7.14 1.89
CA SER A 158 16.57 -6.75 3.29
C SER A 158 15.30 -6.97 4.10
N ARG A 159 14.13 -6.64 3.53
CA ARG A 159 12.81 -6.89 4.12
C ARG A 159 12.55 -8.39 4.33
N GLU A 160 12.86 -9.22 3.35
CA GLU A 160 12.69 -10.67 3.44
C GLU A 160 13.57 -11.31 4.52
N ARG A 161 14.82 -10.84 4.68
CA ARG A 161 15.72 -11.32 5.75
C ARG A 161 15.21 -11.01 7.16
N LEU A 162 14.48 -9.92 7.35
CA LEU A 162 13.90 -9.55 8.64
C LEU A 162 12.65 -10.37 9.00
N ARG A 163 12.09 -11.13 8.05
CA ARG A 163 10.93 -12.01 8.22
C ARG A 163 11.29 -13.44 8.55
N SER A 164 12.53 -13.84 8.24
CA SER A 164 13.07 -15.20 8.48
C SER A 164 13.70 -15.30 9.87
#